data_5fb17d0bb932ae94c9b3916e17c43455
#
_entry.id   5fb17d0bb932ae94c9b3916e17c43455
#
_cell.length_a   1.000
_cell.length_b   1.000
_cell.length_c   1.000
_cell.angle_alpha   90.00
_cell.angle_beta   90.00
_cell.angle_gamma   90.00
#
_symmetry.space_group_name_H-M   'P 1'
#
loop_
_entity.id
_entity.type
_entity.pdbx_description
1 polymer ?
#
loop_
_entity_poly.entity_id
_entity_poly.type
_entity_poly.pdbx_seq_one_letter_code
_entity_poly.pdbx_strand_id
1 'polypeptide(L)'
;VTTMAKLTKQVKDFMWSKIRARINEVIDPMTEQVKAEEQHISEVLTTAKEKANELFQSILKAEFPDQWAELEKSCTTDRYSCLPYIATNYTHMIYSPARRVRDKKKSEMETIAREKFNELIMEVELGGIKKDEVMAMIAKMELGE
;
A
#
# COMPACT_ATOMS: atom_id res chain seq x y z
N VAL A 1 -32.02 -28.01 27.02
CA VAL A 1 -31.25 -28.03 25.78
C VAL A 1 -31.15 -26.60 25.22
N THR A 2 -30.05 -25.97 25.43
CA THR A 2 -29.77 -24.65 24.84
C THR A 2 -29.54 -24.85 23.34
N THR A 3 -30.52 -24.43 22.53
CA THR A 3 -30.34 -24.34 21.09
C THR A 3 -29.28 -23.29 20.81
N MET A 4 -28.14 -23.70 20.22
CA MET A 4 -27.10 -22.79 19.77
C MET A 4 -27.71 -21.91 18.67
N ALA A 5 -27.76 -20.59 18.91
CA ALA A 5 -28.16 -19.62 17.92
C ALA A 5 -26.95 -19.33 17.00
N LYS A 6 -26.94 -19.96 15.84
CA LYS A 6 -25.91 -19.70 14.82
C LYS A 6 -26.07 -18.28 14.26
N LEU A 7 -24.99 -17.56 14.23
CA LEU A 7 -24.95 -16.25 13.61
C LEU A 7 -25.01 -16.39 12.08
N THR A 8 -25.78 -15.54 11.44
CA THR A 8 -25.84 -15.50 9.98
C THR A 8 -24.55 -14.91 9.41
N LYS A 9 -24.26 -15.22 8.16
CA LYS A 9 -23.11 -14.64 7.46
C LYS A 9 -23.17 -13.11 7.46
N GLN A 10 -24.33 -12.53 7.24
CA GLN A 10 -24.53 -11.07 7.23
C GLN A 10 -24.15 -10.43 8.57
N VAL A 11 -24.55 -11.05 9.68
CA VAL A 11 -24.20 -10.58 11.03
C VAL A 11 -22.69 -10.67 11.27
N LYS A 12 -22.10 -11.80 10.88
CA LYS A 12 -20.63 -12.00 11.00
C LYS A 12 -19.86 -10.97 10.17
N ASP A 13 -20.30 -10.72 8.95
CA ASP A 13 -19.67 -9.72 8.07
C ASP A 13 -19.78 -8.31 8.65
N PHE A 14 -20.93 -7.99 9.24
CA PHE A 14 -21.14 -6.70 9.92
C PHE A 14 -20.20 -6.54 11.12
N MET A 15 -20.11 -7.58 11.97
CA MET A 15 -19.20 -7.60 13.11
C MET A 15 -17.74 -7.43 12.66
N TRP A 16 -17.33 -8.17 11.64
CA TRP A 16 -15.98 -8.07 11.08
C TRP A 16 -15.69 -6.67 10.51
N SER A 17 -16.67 -6.04 9.87
CA SER A 17 -16.50 -4.68 9.35
C SER A 17 -16.21 -3.67 10.45
N LYS A 18 -16.78 -3.86 11.65
CA LYS A 18 -16.52 -3.01 12.81
C LYS A 18 -15.12 -3.22 13.38
N ILE A 19 -14.66 -4.46 13.41
CA ILE A 19 -13.28 -4.79 13.81
C ILE A 19 -12.29 -4.19 12.80
N ARG A 20 -12.57 -4.35 11.51
CA ARG A 20 -11.73 -3.79 10.45
C ARG A 20 -11.65 -2.26 10.53
N ALA A 21 -12.75 -1.59 10.87
CA ALA A 21 -12.75 -0.14 11.06
C ALA A 21 -11.78 0.28 12.16
N ARG A 22 -11.70 -0.46 13.24
CA ARG A 22 -10.74 -0.20 14.32
C ARG A 22 -9.29 -0.41 13.88
N ILE A 23 -9.04 -1.46 13.09
CA ILE A 23 -7.71 -1.69 12.49
C ILE A 23 -7.35 -0.52 11.60
N ASN A 24 -8.27 -0.06 10.76
CA ASN A 24 -8.04 1.03 9.82
C ASN A 24 -7.76 2.37 10.55
N GLU A 25 -8.33 2.61 11.72
CA GLU A 25 -8.01 3.80 12.52
C GLU A 25 -6.52 3.90 12.84
N VAL A 26 -5.87 2.75 13.06
CA VAL A 26 -4.42 2.70 13.31
C VAL A 26 -3.63 2.72 12.00
N ILE A 27 -4.11 2.00 10.99
CA ILE A 27 -3.37 1.78 9.73
C ILE A 27 -3.46 2.98 8.77
N ASP A 28 -4.59 3.70 8.72
CA ASP A 28 -4.78 4.80 7.78
C ASP A 28 -3.75 5.93 7.92
N PRO A 29 -3.39 6.40 9.13
CA PRO A 29 -2.31 7.36 9.29
C PRO A 29 -0.96 6.82 8.79
N MET A 30 -0.70 5.53 8.99
CA MET A 30 0.52 4.88 8.49
C MET A 30 0.52 4.82 6.97
N THR A 31 -0.64 4.59 6.35
CA THR A 31 -0.81 4.59 4.90
C THR A 31 -0.52 5.98 4.31
N GLU A 32 -0.93 7.05 4.96
CA GLU A 32 -0.62 8.41 4.53
C GLU A 32 0.89 8.69 4.57
N GLN A 33 1.58 8.19 5.59
CA GLN A 33 3.04 8.27 5.67
C GLN A 33 3.71 7.50 4.53
N VAL A 34 3.21 6.30 4.21
CA VAL A 34 3.70 5.49 3.09
C VAL A 34 3.54 6.24 1.77
N LYS A 35 2.37 6.83 1.55
CA LYS A 35 2.11 7.62 0.33
C LYS A 35 3.09 8.79 0.20
N ALA A 36 3.34 9.51 1.29
CA ALA A 36 4.29 10.62 1.29
C ALA A 36 5.72 10.18 0.97
N GLU A 37 6.16 9.07 1.56
CA GLU A 37 7.50 8.50 1.27
C GLU A 37 7.61 8.02 -0.18
N GLU A 38 6.61 7.31 -0.67
CA GLU A 38 6.59 6.80 -2.06
C GLU A 38 6.56 7.94 -3.08
N GLN A 39 5.81 8.99 -2.78
CA GLN A 39 5.79 10.20 -3.61
C GLN A 39 7.17 10.85 -3.67
N HIS A 40 7.83 10.99 -2.54
CA HIS A 40 9.19 11.54 -2.47
C HIS A 40 10.18 10.69 -3.26
N ILE A 41 10.14 9.37 -3.08
CA ILE A 41 10.99 8.42 -3.83
C ILE A 41 10.77 8.57 -5.33
N SER A 42 9.51 8.63 -5.76
CA SER A 42 9.17 8.81 -7.18
C SER A 42 9.71 10.11 -7.74
N GLU A 43 9.59 11.21 -7.01
CA GLU A 43 10.10 12.52 -7.42
C GLU A 43 11.62 12.52 -7.54
N VAL A 44 12.31 11.95 -6.57
CA VAL A 44 13.79 11.85 -6.59
C VAL A 44 14.26 11.00 -7.75
N LEU A 45 13.64 9.84 -7.99
CA LEU A 45 13.99 8.94 -9.09
C LEU A 45 13.75 9.59 -10.45
N THR A 46 12.62 10.29 -10.61
CA THR A 46 12.31 11.02 -11.85
C THR A 46 13.34 12.10 -12.13
N THR A 47 13.68 12.89 -11.13
CA THR A 47 14.69 13.96 -11.26
C THR A 47 16.08 13.39 -11.57
N ALA A 48 16.46 12.31 -10.89
CA ALA A 48 17.76 11.65 -11.13
C ALA A 48 17.84 11.09 -12.54
N LYS A 49 16.75 10.48 -13.03
CA LYS A 49 16.68 9.94 -14.39
C LYS A 49 16.78 11.04 -15.42
N GLU A 50 16.09 12.15 -15.24
CA GLU A 50 16.17 13.31 -16.15
C GLU A 50 17.59 13.86 -16.22
N LYS A 51 18.23 14.05 -15.08
CA LYS A 51 19.63 14.54 -15.03
C LYS A 51 20.60 13.56 -15.67
N ALA A 52 20.43 12.27 -15.44
CA ALA A 52 21.26 11.24 -16.06
C ALA A 52 21.11 11.24 -17.59
N ASN A 53 19.88 11.40 -18.08
CA ASN A 53 19.61 11.47 -19.52
C ASN A 53 20.16 12.75 -20.14
N GLU A 54 20.06 13.89 -19.48
CA GLU A 54 20.67 15.14 -19.93
C GLU A 54 22.17 15.01 -20.09
N LEU A 55 22.84 14.43 -19.07
CA LEU A 55 24.27 14.18 -19.13
C LEU A 55 24.64 13.20 -20.24
N PHE A 56 23.92 12.10 -20.34
CA PHE A 56 24.11 11.09 -21.39
C PHE A 56 24.01 11.71 -22.77
N GLN A 57 22.95 12.46 -23.03
CA GLN A 57 22.75 13.13 -24.32
C GLN A 57 23.82 14.20 -24.60
N SER A 58 24.24 14.97 -23.58
CA SER A 58 25.27 15.98 -23.76
C SER A 58 26.62 15.37 -24.15
N ILE A 59 26.97 14.23 -23.58
CA ILE A 59 28.19 13.49 -23.91
C ILE A 59 28.14 13.02 -25.35
N LEU A 60 27.04 12.40 -25.78
CA LEU A 60 26.87 11.93 -27.16
C LEU A 60 26.93 13.09 -28.16
N LYS A 61 26.30 14.20 -27.86
CA LYS A 61 26.31 15.39 -28.68
C LYS A 61 27.70 15.96 -28.83
N ALA A 62 28.48 15.96 -27.74
CA ALA A 62 29.87 16.48 -27.78
C ALA A 62 30.82 15.58 -28.58
N GLU A 63 30.67 14.26 -28.42
CA GLU A 63 31.54 13.29 -29.11
C GLU A 63 31.16 13.05 -30.57
N PHE A 64 29.87 13.12 -30.89
CA PHE A 64 29.31 12.79 -32.19
C PHE A 64 28.37 13.90 -32.69
N PRO A 65 28.85 15.14 -32.90
CA PRO A 65 27.99 16.29 -33.19
C PRO A 65 27.22 16.15 -34.49
N ASP A 66 27.86 15.62 -35.56
CA ASP A 66 27.22 15.47 -36.86
C ASP A 66 26.12 14.41 -36.84
N GLN A 67 26.39 13.28 -36.24
CA GLN A 67 25.40 12.20 -36.08
C GLN A 67 24.26 12.63 -35.20
N TRP A 68 24.56 13.38 -34.14
CA TRP A 68 23.53 13.93 -33.23
C TRP A 68 22.59 14.90 -33.98
N ALA A 69 23.15 15.78 -34.82
CA ALA A 69 22.35 16.70 -35.62
C ALA A 69 21.41 15.96 -36.61
N GLU A 70 21.86 14.84 -37.20
CA GLU A 70 21.01 13.99 -38.04
C GLU A 70 19.89 13.35 -37.24
N LEU A 71 20.16 12.86 -36.01
CA LEU A 71 19.15 12.30 -35.11
C LEU A 71 18.10 13.36 -34.74
N GLU A 72 18.49 14.55 -34.41
CA GLU A 72 17.57 15.65 -34.10
C GLU A 72 16.64 15.97 -35.30
N LYS A 73 17.16 15.98 -36.53
CA LYS A 73 16.37 16.21 -37.72
C LYS A 73 15.33 15.12 -37.94
N SER A 74 15.71 13.86 -37.75
CA SER A 74 14.80 12.73 -37.98
C SER A 74 13.76 12.61 -36.88
N CYS A 75 14.00 13.15 -35.70
CA CYS A 75 13.09 13.08 -34.57
C CYS A 75 12.06 14.22 -34.50
N THR A 76 12.23 15.30 -35.30
CA THR A 76 11.30 16.44 -35.30
C THR A 76 9.94 16.15 -35.92
N THR A 77 9.79 15.06 -36.65
CA THR A 77 8.56 14.68 -37.34
C THR A 77 7.73 13.63 -36.56
N ASP A 78 8.27 13.06 -35.50
CA ASP A 78 7.63 11.99 -34.75
C ASP A 78 7.09 12.48 -33.41
N ARG A 79 5.95 11.89 -32.98
CA ARG A 79 5.32 12.15 -31.68
C ARG A 79 6.14 11.62 -30.51
N TYR A 80 7.10 10.76 -30.76
CA TYR A 80 7.95 10.14 -29.76
C TYR A 80 9.37 10.64 -29.91
N SER A 81 10.00 10.97 -28.78
CA SER A 81 11.42 11.29 -28.78
C SER A 81 12.22 10.06 -29.21
N CYS A 82 12.89 10.12 -30.36
CA CYS A 82 13.78 9.06 -30.81
C CYS A 82 15.25 9.31 -30.48
N LEU A 83 15.53 10.32 -29.66
CA LEU A 83 16.87 10.57 -29.17
C LEU A 83 17.30 9.48 -28.19
N PRO A 84 18.56 9.05 -28.23
CA PRO A 84 19.07 8.06 -27.28
C PRO A 84 18.84 8.49 -25.83
N TYR A 85 18.36 7.57 -24.99
CA TYR A 85 18.14 7.83 -23.56
C TYR A 85 18.37 6.56 -22.75
N ILE A 86 18.63 6.76 -21.46
CA ILE A 86 18.77 5.64 -20.52
C ILE A 86 17.37 5.24 -20.04
N ALA A 87 16.92 4.05 -20.44
CA ALA A 87 15.61 3.51 -20.07
C ALA A 87 15.75 2.51 -18.93
N THR A 88 16.06 2.99 -17.74
CA THR A 88 16.19 2.15 -16.54
C THR A 88 15.08 2.46 -15.56
N ASN A 89 14.52 1.41 -14.96
CA ASN A 89 13.51 1.53 -13.93
C ASN A 89 14.06 0.94 -12.62
N TYR A 90 14.40 1.81 -11.68
CA TYR A 90 14.94 1.43 -10.37
C TYR A 90 13.89 1.46 -9.25
N THR A 91 12.61 1.62 -9.58
CA THR A 91 11.55 1.76 -8.58
C THR A 91 11.44 0.57 -7.64
N HIS A 92 11.80 -0.64 -8.11
CA HIS A 92 11.77 -1.86 -7.32
C HIS A 92 12.96 -1.99 -6.35
N MET A 93 14.02 -1.19 -6.54
CA MET A 93 15.23 -1.24 -5.69
C MET A 93 15.14 -0.30 -4.49
N ILE A 94 14.32 0.73 -4.61
CA ILE A 94 14.13 1.74 -3.55
C ILE A 94 12.68 1.65 -3.07
N TYR A 95 12.50 1.33 -1.80
CA TYR A 95 11.19 1.11 -1.21
C TYR A 95 11.00 1.99 0.03
N SER A 96 9.73 2.22 0.38
CA SER A 96 9.37 2.94 1.58
C SER A 96 9.57 2.05 2.81
N PRO A 97 10.43 2.44 3.79
CA PRO A 97 10.51 1.73 5.07
C PRO A 97 9.18 1.76 5.83
N ALA A 98 8.42 2.84 5.72
CA ALA A 98 7.11 2.96 6.35
C ALA A 98 6.12 1.91 5.85
N ARG A 99 6.22 1.49 4.59
CA ARG A 99 5.37 0.43 4.02
C ARG A 99 5.57 -0.90 4.75
N ARG A 100 6.81 -1.28 5.02
CA ARG A 100 7.11 -2.52 5.74
C ARG A 100 6.58 -2.47 7.17
N VAL A 101 6.76 -1.35 7.85
CA VAL A 101 6.27 -1.14 9.22
C VAL A 101 4.74 -1.23 9.24
N ARG A 102 4.06 -0.57 8.30
CA ARG A 102 2.60 -0.61 8.17
C ARG A 102 2.09 -2.02 7.90
N ASP A 103 2.68 -2.71 6.93
CA ASP A 103 2.23 -4.05 6.53
C ASP A 103 2.42 -5.05 7.67
N LYS A 104 3.52 -4.96 8.40
CA LYS A 104 3.77 -5.79 9.58
C LYS A 104 2.74 -5.52 10.67
N LYS A 105 2.48 -4.24 10.98
CA LYS A 105 1.50 -3.83 11.99
C LYS A 105 0.09 -4.30 11.62
N LYS A 106 -0.31 -4.11 10.37
CA LYS A 106 -1.60 -4.53 9.85
C LYS A 106 -1.77 -6.05 9.95
N SER A 107 -0.75 -6.81 9.56
CA SER A 107 -0.75 -8.28 9.61
C SER A 107 -0.88 -8.78 11.05
N GLU A 108 -0.15 -8.18 11.99
CA GLU A 108 -0.21 -8.52 13.41
C GLU A 108 -1.61 -8.24 13.99
N MET A 109 -2.16 -7.07 13.69
CA MET A 109 -3.50 -6.69 14.15
C MET A 109 -4.59 -7.59 13.57
N GLU A 110 -4.50 -7.92 12.28
CA GLU A 110 -5.45 -8.83 11.62
C GLU A 110 -5.39 -10.24 12.21
N THR A 111 -4.21 -10.74 12.53
CA THR A 111 -4.03 -12.05 13.16
C THR A 111 -4.70 -12.10 14.53
N ILE A 112 -4.45 -11.10 15.38
CA ILE A 112 -5.07 -10.99 16.69
C ILE A 112 -6.58 -10.83 16.57
N ALA A 113 -7.02 -10.00 15.62
CA ALA A 113 -8.44 -9.75 15.38
C ALA A 113 -9.19 -11.01 14.98
N ARG A 114 -8.61 -11.84 14.10
CA ARG A 114 -9.24 -13.09 13.65
C ARG A 114 -9.40 -14.09 14.79
N GLU A 115 -8.39 -14.24 15.63
CA GLU A 115 -8.45 -15.11 16.80
C GLU A 115 -9.56 -14.66 17.74
N LYS A 116 -9.59 -13.38 18.09
CA LYS A 116 -10.58 -12.82 19.01
C LYS A 116 -12.00 -12.82 18.40
N PHE A 117 -12.10 -12.60 17.10
CA PHE A 117 -13.37 -12.68 16.38
C PHE A 117 -13.95 -14.09 16.43
N ASN A 118 -13.14 -15.11 16.17
CA ASN A 118 -13.57 -16.51 16.24
C ASN A 118 -14.00 -16.89 17.66
N GLU A 119 -13.26 -16.46 18.68
CA GLU A 119 -13.64 -16.68 20.08
C GLU A 119 -14.96 -16.00 20.41
N LEU A 120 -15.14 -14.76 19.96
CA LEU A 120 -16.37 -14.00 20.19
C LEU A 120 -17.58 -14.66 19.53
N ILE A 121 -17.44 -15.11 18.29
CA ILE A 121 -18.52 -15.85 17.59
C ILE A 121 -18.89 -17.11 18.37
N MET A 122 -17.89 -17.87 18.79
CA MET A 122 -18.12 -19.09 19.56
C MET A 122 -18.87 -18.80 20.86
N GLU A 123 -18.47 -17.78 21.60
CA GLU A 123 -19.12 -17.39 22.87
C GLU A 123 -20.56 -16.93 22.64
N VAL A 124 -20.83 -16.18 21.56
CA VAL A 124 -22.20 -15.75 21.22
C VAL A 124 -23.07 -16.94 20.84
N GLU A 125 -22.55 -17.85 20.01
CA GLU A 125 -23.27 -19.04 19.55
C GLU A 125 -23.55 -20.03 20.70
N LEU A 126 -22.66 -20.07 21.70
CA LEU A 126 -22.88 -20.87 22.92
C LEU A 126 -23.77 -20.19 23.96
N GLY A 127 -24.22 -18.96 23.69
CA GLY A 127 -25.10 -18.22 24.59
C GLY A 127 -24.41 -17.55 25.79
N GLY A 128 -23.06 -17.52 25.79
CA GLY A 128 -22.28 -16.87 26.86
C GLY A 128 -22.29 -15.35 26.79
N ILE A 129 -22.60 -14.78 25.63
CA ILE A 129 -22.67 -13.34 25.40
C ILE A 129 -23.98 -13.03 24.68
N LYS A 130 -24.69 -12.00 25.11
CA LYS A 130 -25.90 -11.52 24.46
C LYS A 130 -25.55 -10.68 23.23
N LYS A 131 -26.41 -10.73 22.18
CA LYS A 131 -26.22 -10.01 20.93
C LYS A 131 -26.00 -8.51 21.12
N ASP A 132 -26.70 -7.89 22.06
CA ASP A 132 -26.60 -6.46 22.36
C ASP A 132 -25.28 -6.07 23.06
N GLU A 133 -24.57 -7.03 23.65
CA GLU A 133 -23.26 -6.82 24.27
C GLU A 133 -22.11 -6.94 23.28
N VAL A 134 -22.34 -7.54 22.12
CA VAL A 134 -21.31 -7.86 21.12
C VAL A 134 -20.59 -6.59 20.63
N MET A 135 -21.34 -5.54 20.33
CA MET A 135 -20.74 -4.29 19.80
C MET A 135 -19.85 -3.62 20.87
N ALA A 136 -20.25 -3.67 22.15
CA ALA A 136 -19.44 -3.15 23.23
C ALA A 136 -18.13 -3.95 23.39
N MET A 137 -18.20 -5.27 23.20
CA MET A 137 -17.02 -6.13 23.28
C MET A 137 -16.06 -5.90 22.10
N ILE A 138 -16.60 -5.68 20.91
CA ILE A 138 -15.77 -5.32 19.74
C ILE A 138 -15.06 -3.98 19.99
N ALA A 139 -15.76 -3.00 20.56
CA ALA A 139 -15.18 -1.68 20.86
C ALA A 139 -14.05 -1.75 21.91
N LYS A 140 -14.09 -2.74 22.79
CA LYS A 140 -13.08 -2.95 23.84
C LYS A 140 -12.01 -3.98 23.49
N MET A 141 -12.13 -4.61 22.33
CA MET A 141 -11.21 -5.65 21.89
C MET A 141 -9.79 -5.12 21.77
N GLU A 142 -8.83 -5.80 22.38
CA GLU A 142 -7.41 -5.45 22.27
C GLU A 142 -6.83 -6.07 20.98
N LEU A 143 -6.33 -5.22 20.09
CA LEU A 143 -5.84 -5.60 18.77
C LEU A 143 -4.32 -5.42 18.61
N GLY A 144 -3.59 -5.23 19.71
CA GLY A 144 -2.14 -5.02 19.65
C GLY A 144 -1.76 -3.61 19.21
N GLU A 145 -2.59 -2.64 19.51
CA GLU A 145 -2.38 -1.22 19.18
C GLU A 145 -1.10 -0.61 19.78
#